data_e5bcc93405ef73cb6ed6d01e4daed781
#
_entry.id   e5bcc93405ef73cb6ed6d01e4daed781
#
_cell.length_a   1.000
_cell.length_b   1.000
_cell.length_c   1.000
_cell.angle_alpha   90.00
_cell.angle_beta   90.00
_cell.angle_gamma   90.00
#
_symmetry.space_group_name_H-M   'P 1'
#
loop_
_entity.id
_entity.type
_entity.pdbx_description
1 polymer ?
#
loop_
_entity_poly.entity_id
_entity_poly.type
_entity_poly.pdbx_seq_one_letter_code
_entity_poly.pdbx_strand_id
1 'polypeptide(L)'
;TTESPSLLRHSEVETLFHEFGHILHQTLTRAPFSRFSGTAVERDFVEAPSQMLEHWAWDSDVLASFTRHKDTGEPLPQALLDQMTKAKNIGSGIHYLRQIYFASLDLAYHGTNSITDSDRLARELHEITSFEFPENTHFQAGFGHLFGYDAGYYGYLWSQVFGDDMFTRFEKEDPIDVGRDYRKFILEPGGSKDAETQIVDFLGREPNNQAFIEEIGLDISSD
;
A
#
# COMPACT_ATOMS: atom_id res chain seq x y z
N THR A 1 -20.35 19.06 -7.82
CA THR A 1 -21.18 20.29 -7.74
C THR A 1 -22.23 20.12 -6.64
N THR A 2 -22.84 21.21 -6.17
CA THR A 2 -23.95 21.15 -5.19
C THR A 2 -25.18 20.41 -5.71
N GLU A 3 -25.31 20.29 -7.03
CA GLU A 3 -26.43 19.63 -7.71
C GLU A 3 -26.14 18.15 -8.04
N SER A 4 -24.87 17.74 -8.01
CA SER A 4 -24.44 16.38 -8.28
C SER A 4 -23.27 16.02 -7.35
N PRO A 5 -23.53 15.38 -6.20
CA PRO A 5 -22.48 14.99 -5.28
C PRO A 5 -21.54 13.96 -5.93
N SER A 6 -20.24 14.07 -5.66
CA SER A 6 -19.27 13.03 -6.01
C SER A 6 -19.57 11.76 -5.22
N LEU A 7 -19.78 10.66 -5.93
CA LEU A 7 -19.87 9.33 -5.32
C LEU A 7 -18.57 8.60 -5.60
N LEU A 8 -17.85 8.26 -4.55
CA LEU A 8 -16.60 7.52 -4.64
C LEU A 8 -16.87 6.02 -4.67
N ARG A 9 -16.10 5.29 -5.48
CA ARG A 9 -15.99 3.84 -5.34
C ARG A 9 -15.17 3.52 -4.09
N HIS A 10 -15.30 2.31 -3.55
CA HIS A 10 -14.52 1.93 -2.38
C HIS A 10 -13.00 2.07 -2.62
N SER A 11 -12.49 1.64 -3.77
CA SER A 11 -11.08 1.82 -4.13
C SER A 11 -10.62 3.28 -4.20
N GLU A 12 -11.52 4.23 -4.49
CA GLU A 12 -11.21 5.66 -4.45
C GLU A 12 -11.18 6.18 -3.00
N VAL A 13 -11.93 5.54 -2.10
CA VAL A 13 -11.83 5.79 -0.64
C VAL A 13 -10.50 5.26 -0.09
N GLU A 14 -10.08 4.06 -0.48
CA GLU A 14 -8.76 3.53 -0.15
C GLU A 14 -7.65 4.48 -0.61
N THR A 15 -7.71 4.92 -1.87
CA THR A 15 -6.76 5.92 -2.40
C THR A 15 -6.78 7.22 -1.58
N LEU A 16 -7.95 7.69 -1.15
CA LEU A 16 -8.03 8.88 -0.29
C LEU A 16 -7.30 8.69 1.04
N PHE A 17 -7.45 7.54 1.69
CA PHE A 17 -6.73 7.21 2.92
C PHE A 17 -5.23 7.09 2.67
N HIS A 18 -4.83 6.46 1.57
CA HIS A 18 -3.45 6.36 1.12
C HIS A 18 -2.80 7.75 0.99
N GLU A 19 -3.36 8.62 0.17
CA GLU A 19 -2.84 9.98 -0.05
C GLU A 19 -2.82 10.80 1.24
N PHE A 20 -3.82 10.59 2.11
CA PHE A 20 -3.85 11.23 3.41
C PHE A 20 -2.73 10.72 4.33
N GLY A 21 -2.31 9.46 4.18
CA GLY A 21 -1.12 8.91 4.85
C GLY A 21 0.15 9.68 4.49
N HIS A 22 0.37 9.97 3.21
CA HIS A 22 1.49 10.82 2.78
C HIS A 22 1.38 12.24 3.34
N ILE A 23 0.17 12.83 3.36
CA ILE A 23 -0.07 14.15 3.95
C ILE A 23 0.30 14.15 5.44
N LEU A 24 -0.11 13.14 6.20
CA LEU A 24 0.24 13.01 7.62
C LEU A 24 1.76 12.89 7.80
N HIS A 25 2.41 12.03 7.01
CA HIS A 25 3.86 11.85 7.07
C HIS A 25 4.60 13.16 6.78
N GLN A 26 4.16 13.91 5.77
CA GLN A 26 4.77 15.19 5.41
C GLN A 26 4.49 16.29 6.43
N THR A 27 3.30 16.35 7.03
CA THR A 27 2.90 17.47 7.88
C THR A 27 3.27 17.29 9.36
N LEU A 28 3.40 16.05 9.82
CA LEU A 28 3.71 15.75 11.22
C LEU A 28 5.20 15.54 11.49
N THR A 29 6.04 15.60 10.44
CA THR A 29 7.49 15.44 10.59
C THR A 29 8.08 16.47 11.56
N ARG A 30 9.06 16.04 12.33
CA ARG A 30 9.91 16.87 13.20
C ARG A 30 11.39 16.72 12.86
N ALA A 31 11.69 16.22 11.66
CA ALA A 31 13.05 16.12 11.19
C ALA A 31 13.75 17.49 11.27
N PRO A 32 14.99 17.54 11.81
CA PRO A 32 15.68 18.82 12.03
C PRO A 32 16.12 19.52 10.73
N PHE A 33 16.15 18.79 9.63
CA PHE A 33 16.54 19.31 8.31
C PHE A 33 15.48 18.96 7.27
N SER A 34 15.12 19.92 6.44
CA SER A 34 14.10 19.76 5.38
C SER A 34 14.39 18.62 4.40
N ARG A 35 15.68 18.30 4.17
CA ARG A 35 16.10 17.19 3.32
C ARG A 35 15.58 15.82 3.82
N PHE A 36 15.36 15.69 5.12
CA PHE A 36 14.92 14.47 5.78
C PHE A 36 13.47 14.55 6.26
N SER A 37 12.71 15.54 5.80
CA SER A 37 11.35 15.76 6.30
C SER A 37 10.34 14.84 5.62
N GLY A 38 9.40 14.34 6.43
CA GLY A 38 8.24 13.61 5.95
C GLY A 38 8.59 12.43 5.05
N THR A 39 8.10 12.48 3.82
CA THR A 39 8.27 11.44 2.81
C THR A 39 9.67 11.34 2.19
N ALA A 40 10.65 12.13 2.67
CA ALA A 40 12.05 12.02 2.24
C ALA A 40 12.77 10.86 2.97
N VAL A 41 12.23 9.67 2.87
CA VAL A 41 12.66 8.38 3.45
C VAL A 41 13.12 7.43 2.34
N GLU A 42 13.50 6.21 2.70
CA GLU A 42 13.82 5.14 1.77
C GLU A 42 12.59 4.83 0.88
N ARG A 43 12.84 4.52 -0.40
CA ARG A 43 11.76 4.29 -1.39
C ARG A 43 10.88 3.09 -1.05
N ASP A 44 11.45 2.06 -0.47
CA ASP A 44 10.75 0.85 -0.05
C ASP A 44 10.10 0.96 1.34
N PHE A 45 10.15 2.15 1.94
CA PHE A 45 9.43 2.49 3.15
C PHE A 45 8.40 3.61 2.95
N VAL A 46 8.57 4.46 1.95
CA VAL A 46 7.75 5.67 1.77
C VAL A 46 6.25 5.38 1.68
N GLU A 47 5.88 4.21 1.16
CA GLU A 47 4.48 3.77 1.03
C GLU A 47 3.95 3.06 2.29
N ALA A 48 4.81 2.66 3.24
CA ALA A 48 4.35 1.92 4.41
C ALA A 48 3.36 2.73 5.29
N PRO A 49 3.56 4.04 5.55
CA PRO A 49 2.60 4.86 6.27
C PRO A 49 1.27 5.06 5.52
N SER A 50 1.31 5.21 4.20
CA SER A 50 0.10 5.40 3.38
C SER A 50 -0.71 4.10 3.25
N GLN A 51 -0.06 2.98 2.96
CA GLN A 51 -0.69 1.66 2.88
C GLN A 51 -1.24 1.20 4.23
N MET A 52 -0.53 1.45 5.33
CA MET A 52 -1.08 1.18 6.67
C MET A 52 -2.40 1.93 6.90
N LEU A 53 -2.54 3.16 6.41
CA LEU A 53 -3.76 3.94 6.61
C LEU A 53 -4.94 3.42 5.79
N GLU A 54 -4.71 2.69 4.68
CA GLU A 54 -5.75 2.07 3.86
C GLU A 54 -6.61 1.08 4.65
N HIS A 55 -6.06 0.40 5.67
CA HIS A 55 -6.82 -0.52 6.52
C HIS A 55 -8.05 0.14 7.15
N TRP A 56 -7.97 1.43 7.49
CA TRP A 56 -9.12 2.17 8.03
C TRP A 56 -10.27 2.33 7.03
N ALA A 57 -10.01 2.20 5.73
CA ALA A 57 -11.06 2.17 4.71
C ALA A 57 -11.85 0.86 4.69
N TRP A 58 -11.42 -0.16 5.45
CA TRP A 58 -12.12 -1.44 5.64
C TRP A 58 -12.74 -1.58 7.03
N ASP A 59 -12.45 -0.64 7.93
CA ASP A 59 -13.03 -0.64 9.28
C ASP A 59 -14.50 -0.20 9.22
N SER A 60 -15.39 -1.02 9.82
CA SER A 60 -16.84 -0.81 9.76
C SER A 60 -17.29 0.47 10.46
N ASP A 61 -16.68 0.81 11.60
CA ASP A 61 -17.05 1.97 12.39
C ASP A 61 -16.57 3.25 11.71
N VAL A 62 -15.36 3.20 11.13
CA VAL A 62 -14.82 4.31 10.33
C VAL A 62 -15.70 4.55 9.11
N LEU A 63 -16.02 3.53 8.30
CA LEU A 63 -16.91 3.65 7.15
C LEU A 63 -18.28 4.16 7.55
N ALA A 64 -18.89 3.64 8.61
CA ALA A 64 -20.19 4.08 9.10
C ALA A 64 -20.18 5.54 9.56
N SER A 65 -19.05 6.09 9.99
CA SER A 65 -18.93 7.45 10.47
C SER A 65 -19.20 8.51 9.39
N PHE A 66 -18.79 8.25 8.15
CA PHE A 66 -18.88 9.24 7.06
C PHE A 66 -19.72 8.80 5.85
N THR A 67 -19.96 7.49 5.66
CA THR A 67 -20.76 7.02 4.51
C THR A 67 -22.25 7.25 4.73
N ARG A 68 -22.95 7.70 3.68
CA ARG A 68 -24.40 7.94 3.71
C ARG A 68 -25.00 7.62 2.34
N HIS A 69 -26.17 7.01 2.36
CA HIS A 69 -26.93 6.81 1.13
C HIS A 69 -27.34 8.17 0.55
N LYS A 70 -27.04 8.41 -0.72
CA LYS A 70 -27.16 9.74 -1.33
C LYS A 70 -28.57 10.33 -1.34
N ASP A 71 -29.62 9.47 -1.36
CA ASP A 71 -31.02 9.90 -1.42
C ASP A 71 -31.71 9.84 -0.06
N THR A 72 -31.38 8.84 0.80
CA THR A 72 -32.06 8.64 2.09
C THR A 72 -31.28 9.17 3.28
N GLY A 73 -29.95 9.37 3.13
CA GLY A 73 -29.07 9.78 4.25
C GLY A 73 -28.78 8.66 5.25
N GLU A 74 -29.25 7.45 5.01
CA GLU A 74 -29.01 6.29 5.87
C GLU A 74 -27.53 5.86 5.82
N PRO A 75 -26.97 5.34 6.93
CA PRO A 75 -25.62 4.81 6.96
C PRO A 75 -25.50 3.55 6.09
N LEU A 76 -24.27 3.20 5.74
CA LEU A 76 -23.97 1.96 5.03
C LEU A 76 -24.44 0.75 5.85
N PRO A 77 -25.31 -0.15 5.27
CA PRO A 77 -25.80 -1.31 6.01
C PRO A 77 -24.70 -2.29 6.38
N GLN A 78 -24.69 -2.81 7.62
CA GLN A 78 -23.72 -3.79 8.10
C GLN A 78 -23.62 -5.03 7.19
N ALA A 79 -24.78 -5.52 6.70
CA ALA A 79 -24.80 -6.66 5.79
C ALA A 79 -24.02 -6.44 4.48
N LEU A 80 -23.97 -5.18 4.00
CA LEU A 80 -23.17 -4.84 2.82
C LEU A 80 -21.68 -4.77 3.15
N LEU A 81 -21.30 -4.22 4.32
CA LEU A 81 -19.94 -4.24 4.83
C LEU A 81 -19.41 -5.68 4.97
N ASP A 82 -20.19 -6.56 5.56
CA ASP A 82 -19.85 -7.97 5.71
C ASP A 82 -19.61 -8.66 4.36
N GLN A 83 -20.41 -8.30 3.34
CA GLN A 83 -20.22 -8.82 1.98
C GLN A 83 -18.96 -8.25 1.31
N MET A 84 -18.66 -6.98 1.50
CA MET A 84 -17.45 -6.35 0.99
C MET A 84 -16.20 -7.01 1.59
N THR A 85 -16.16 -7.18 2.90
CA THR A 85 -15.04 -7.83 3.60
C THR A 85 -14.83 -9.27 3.12
N LYS A 86 -15.92 -10.04 2.93
CA LYS A 86 -15.83 -11.40 2.36
C LYS A 86 -15.31 -11.43 0.93
N ALA A 87 -15.55 -10.37 0.17
CA ALA A 87 -15.13 -10.27 -1.21
C ALA A 87 -13.70 -9.67 -1.37
N LYS A 88 -13.10 -9.15 -0.30
CA LYS A 88 -11.82 -8.41 -0.31
C LYS A 88 -10.72 -9.17 -1.06
N ASN A 89 -10.57 -10.46 -0.79
CA ASN A 89 -9.50 -11.27 -1.35
C ASN A 89 -9.86 -11.99 -2.66
N ILE A 90 -11.02 -11.68 -3.27
CA ILE A 90 -11.37 -12.26 -4.57
C ILE A 90 -10.43 -11.70 -5.64
N GLY A 91 -9.63 -12.58 -6.23
CA GLY A 91 -8.65 -12.21 -7.26
C GLY A 91 -7.34 -11.65 -6.72
N SER A 92 -7.10 -11.66 -5.40
CA SER A 92 -5.85 -11.17 -4.78
C SER A 92 -4.61 -11.83 -5.38
N GLY A 93 -4.62 -13.15 -5.61
CA GLY A 93 -3.50 -13.85 -6.25
C GLY A 93 -3.15 -13.30 -7.64
N ILE A 94 -4.16 -13.00 -8.46
CA ILE A 94 -3.94 -12.38 -9.79
C ILE A 94 -3.35 -10.97 -9.62
N HIS A 95 -3.87 -10.21 -8.67
CA HIS A 95 -3.38 -8.88 -8.37
C HIS A 95 -1.89 -8.93 -7.98
N TYR A 96 -1.51 -9.77 -7.02
CA TYR A 96 -0.14 -9.84 -6.52
C TYR A 96 0.84 -10.41 -7.56
N LEU A 97 0.45 -11.40 -8.35
CA LEU A 97 1.29 -11.86 -9.47
C LEU A 97 1.57 -10.73 -10.47
N ARG A 98 0.59 -9.86 -10.72
CA ARG A 98 0.80 -8.69 -11.55
C ARG A 98 1.74 -7.67 -10.91
N GLN A 99 1.65 -7.43 -9.60
CA GLN A 99 2.58 -6.56 -8.89
C GLN A 99 4.02 -7.12 -8.92
N ILE A 100 4.17 -8.44 -8.76
CA ILE A 100 5.46 -9.12 -8.88
C ILE A 100 6.02 -8.98 -10.30
N TYR A 101 5.18 -9.13 -11.32
CA TYR A 101 5.58 -8.88 -12.71
C TYR A 101 6.13 -7.45 -12.89
N PHE A 102 5.43 -6.44 -12.40
CA PHE A 102 5.85 -5.04 -12.51
C PHE A 102 7.17 -4.77 -11.79
N ALA A 103 7.31 -5.28 -10.58
CA ALA A 103 8.56 -5.17 -9.81
C ALA A 103 9.73 -5.88 -10.49
N SER A 104 9.49 -7.09 -11.01
CA SER A 104 10.51 -7.87 -11.73
C SER A 104 10.95 -7.19 -13.02
N LEU A 105 9.99 -6.60 -13.74
CA LEU A 105 10.26 -5.87 -14.98
C LEU A 105 11.10 -4.62 -14.72
N ASP A 106 10.72 -3.84 -13.70
CA ASP A 106 11.44 -2.64 -13.27
C ASP A 106 12.89 -2.97 -12.88
N LEU A 107 13.08 -3.94 -11.99
CA LEU A 107 14.42 -4.37 -11.56
C LEU A 107 15.26 -4.92 -12.72
N ALA A 108 14.65 -5.66 -13.66
CA ALA A 108 15.36 -6.21 -14.79
C ALA A 108 15.83 -5.12 -15.76
N TYR A 109 15.02 -4.09 -16.01
CA TYR A 109 15.41 -2.95 -16.86
C TYR A 109 16.50 -2.07 -16.27
N HIS A 110 16.55 -1.95 -14.94
CA HIS A 110 17.51 -1.11 -14.23
C HIS A 110 18.68 -1.90 -13.61
N GLY A 111 18.75 -3.21 -13.90
CA GLY A 111 19.85 -4.07 -13.48
C GLY A 111 21.14 -3.84 -14.29
N THR A 112 22.18 -4.60 -13.95
CA THR A 112 23.51 -4.49 -14.58
C THR A 112 23.58 -5.12 -15.99
N ASN A 113 22.57 -5.88 -16.40
CA ASN A 113 22.54 -6.54 -17.69
C ASN A 113 22.12 -5.58 -18.80
N SER A 114 22.82 -5.61 -19.93
CA SER A 114 22.40 -4.83 -21.11
C SER A 114 21.14 -5.42 -21.73
N ILE A 115 20.07 -4.64 -21.74
CA ILE A 115 18.81 -5.01 -22.38
C ILE A 115 18.82 -4.51 -23.81
N THR A 116 18.79 -5.43 -24.77
CA THR A 116 18.79 -5.12 -26.21
C THR A 116 17.40 -5.18 -26.83
N ASP A 117 16.45 -5.84 -26.18
CA ASP A 117 15.07 -6.01 -26.63
C ASP A 117 14.12 -5.95 -25.42
N SER A 118 13.50 -4.78 -25.24
CA SER A 118 12.61 -4.54 -24.12
C SER A 118 11.29 -5.31 -24.24
N ASP A 119 10.78 -5.49 -25.46
CA ASP A 119 9.54 -6.24 -25.71
C ASP A 119 9.70 -7.71 -25.36
N ARG A 120 10.84 -8.31 -25.74
CA ARG A 120 11.13 -9.70 -25.41
C ARG A 120 11.17 -9.90 -23.90
N LEU A 121 11.89 -9.05 -23.17
CA LEU A 121 11.99 -9.16 -21.71
C LEU A 121 10.63 -8.98 -21.03
N ALA A 122 9.83 -8.00 -21.48
CA ALA A 122 8.49 -7.79 -20.93
C ALA A 122 7.60 -9.02 -21.13
N ARG A 123 7.69 -9.68 -22.30
CA ARG A 123 6.95 -10.89 -22.61
C ARG A 123 7.41 -12.09 -21.79
N GLU A 124 8.72 -12.29 -21.66
CA GLU A 124 9.29 -13.38 -20.86
C GLU A 124 8.87 -13.27 -19.38
N LEU A 125 8.97 -12.08 -18.78
CA LEU A 125 8.59 -11.87 -17.39
C LEU A 125 7.06 -11.93 -17.16
N HIS A 126 6.26 -11.67 -18.19
CA HIS A 126 4.80 -11.74 -18.08
C HIS A 126 4.28 -13.16 -17.77
N GLU A 127 5.08 -14.20 -18.01
CA GLU A 127 4.75 -15.58 -17.63
C GLU A 127 4.47 -15.71 -16.11
N ILE A 128 4.98 -14.80 -15.28
CA ILE A 128 4.67 -14.72 -13.84
C ILE A 128 3.17 -14.59 -13.59
N THR A 129 2.45 -13.90 -14.48
CA THR A 129 1.01 -13.63 -14.32
C THR A 129 0.12 -14.82 -14.67
N SER A 130 0.66 -15.87 -15.28
CA SER A 130 -0.09 -17.02 -15.83
C SER A 130 -1.11 -16.67 -16.94
N PHE A 131 -1.04 -15.46 -17.49
CA PHE A 131 -1.85 -15.01 -18.62
C PHE A 131 -1.01 -14.85 -19.87
N GLU A 132 -1.64 -15.00 -21.03
CA GLU A 132 -0.97 -14.72 -22.31
C GLU A 132 -0.63 -13.23 -22.41
N PHE A 133 0.57 -12.93 -22.91
CA PHE A 133 0.96 -11.55 -23.20
C PHE A 133 0.15 -11.04 -24.39
N PRO A 134 -0.53 -9.89 -24.30
CA PRO A 134 -1.35 -9.37 -25.39
C PRO A 134 -0.50 -9.08 -26.62
N GLU A 135 -0.89 -9.61 -27.78
CA GLU A 135 -0.18 -9.39 -29.04
C GLU A 135 -0.17 -7.90 -29.43
N ASN A 136 0.92 -7.49 -30.07
CA ASN A 136 1.10 -6.13 -30.60
C ASN A 136 0.96 -5.03 -29.52
N THR A 137 1.29 -5.33 -28.24
CA THR A 137 1.33 -4.36 -27.15
C THR A 137 2.76 -4.16 -26.66
N HIS A 138 3.01 -2.96 -26.15
CA HIS A 138 4.29 -2.51 -25.60
C HIS A 138 4.05 -1.91 -24.20
N PHE A 139 3.69 -2.76 -23.25
CA PHE A 139 3.31 -2.33 -21.90
C PHE A 139 4.37 -1.40 -21.26
N GLN A 140 5.64 -1.77 -21.39
CA GLN A 140 6.76 -1.03 -20.81
C GLN A 140 6.88 0.42 -21.36
N ALA A 141 6.43 0.67 -22.60
CA ALA A 141 6.49 2.00 -23.18
C ALA A 141 5.51 2.99 -22.51
N GLY A 142 4.46 2.47 -21.86
CA GLY A 142 3.49 3.27 -21.12
C GLY A 142 3.65 3.14 -19.59
N PHE A 143 4.64 2.38 -19.12
CA PHE A 143 4.82 2.16 -17.68
C PHE A 143 5.64 3.30 -17.06
N GLY A 144 4.96 4.37 -16.64
CA GLY A 144 5.56 5.61 -16.18
C GLY A 144 6.53 5.47 -14.99
N HIS A 145 6.36 4.44 -14.15
CA HIS A 145 7.26 4.17 -13.02
C HIS A 145 8.71 3.90 -13.43
N LEU A 146 8.94 3.45 -14.66
CA LEU A 146 10.31 3.25 -15.18
C LEU A 146 11.09 4.58 -15.33
N PHE A 147 10.43 5.73 -15.19
CA PHE A 147 11.00 7.06 -15.35
C PHE A 147 10.73 7.92 -14.11
N GLY A 148 11.59 7.83 -13.10
CA GLY A 148 11.49 8.61 -11.86
C GLY A 148 11.15 7.78 -10.61
N TYR A 149 10.64 6.56 -10.78
CA TYR A 149 10.51 5.54 -9.73
C TYR A 149 11.31 4.27 -10.09
N ASP A 150 12.33 4.46 -10.90
CA ASP A 150 13.22 3.43 -11.46
C ASP A 150 13.87 2.60 -10.38
N ALA A 151 13.89 1.25 -10.58
CA ALA A 151 14.33 0.24 -9.63
C ALA A 151 13.66 0.32 -8.24
N GLY A 152 12.49 0.96 -8.16
CA GLY A 152 11.78 1.20 -6.90
C GLY A 152 10.40 0.55 -6.81
N TYR A 153 9.87 -0.03 -7.90
CA TYR A 153 8.50 -0.55 -7.90
C TYR A 153 8.27 -1.67 -6.88
N TYR A 154 9.27 -2.49 -6.58
CA TYR A 154 9.19 -3.52 -5.54
C TYR A 154 8.80 -2.93 -4.17
N GLY A 155 9.12 -1.65 -3.96
CA GLY A 155 8.88 -0.92 -2.72
C GLY A 155 7.40 -0.89 -2.31
N TYR A 156 6.44 -0.96 -3.26
CA TYR A 156 5.02 -1.04 -2.92
C TYR A 156 4.67 -2.30 -2.13
N LEU A 157 5.11 -3.48 -2.59
CA LEU A 157 4.88 -4.72 -1.85
C LEU A 157 5.71 -4.81 -0.57
N TRP A 158 6.94 -4.30 -0.61
CA TRP A 158 7.82 -4.26 0.55
C TRP A 158 7.24 -3.37 1.66
N SER A 159 6.79 -2.19 1.29
CA SER A 159 6.12 -1.25 2.20
C SER A 159 4.81 -1.81 2.74
N GLN A 160 4.04 -2.55 1.92
CA GLN A 160 2.79 -3.16 2.36
C GLN A 160 3.03 -4.16 3.49
N VAL A 161 4.07 -5.01 3.40
CA VAL A 161 4.44 -5.93 4.49
C VAL A 161 4.64 -5.16 5.81
N PHE A 162 5.30 -4.02 5.77
CA PHE A 162 5.48 -3.18 6.96
C PHE A 162 4.19 -2.50 7.40
N GLY A 163 3.40 -2.02 6.46
CA GLY A 163 2.09 -1.39 6.74
C GLY A 163 1.15 -2.34 7.47
N ASP A 164 1.02 -3.56 6.95
CA ASP A 164 0.17 -4.59 7.53
C ASP A 164 0.67 -5.01 8.93
N ASP A 165 1.99 -5.19 9.09
CA ASP A 165 2.57 -5.56 10.40
C ASP A 165 2.40 -4.43 11.43
N MET A 166 2.55 -3.16 11.02
CA MET A 166 2.28 -2.00 11.88
C MET A 166 0.81 -1.91 12.29
N PHE A 167 -0.12 -2.21 11.39
CA PHE A 167 -1.55 -2.15 11.67
C PHE A 167 -1.98 -3.15 12.75
N THR A 168 -1.27 -4.27 12.92
CA THR A 168 -1.57 -5.27 13.96
C THR A 168 -1.57 -4.69 15.38
N ARG A 169 -0.88 -3.58 15.63
CA ARG A 169 -0.95 -2.90 16.93
C ARG A 169 -2.29 -2.20 17.13
N PHE A 170 -2.83 -1.57 16.07
CA PHE A 170 -4.14 -0.91 16.13
C PHE A 170 -5.28 -1.89 16.34
N GLU A 171 -5.13 -3.14 15.91
CA GLU A 171 -6.11 -4.21 16.14
C GLU A 171 -6.10 -4.75 17.58
N LYS A 172 -4.96 -4.65 18.27
CA LYS A 172 -4.73 -5.34 19.54
C LYS A 172 -4.67 -4.40 20.74
N GLU A 173 -4.39 -3.12 20.53
CA GLU A 173 -4.13 -2.13 21.56
C GLU A 173 -5.11 -0.95 21.43
N ASP A 174 -5.11 -0.04 22.41
CA ASP A 174 -5.91 1.20 22.34
C ASP A 174 -5.43 2.06 21.16
N PRO A 175 -6.28 2.37 20.16
CA PRO A 175 -5.87 3.06 18.96
C PRO A 175 -5.37 4.49 19.20
N ILE A 176 -5.76 5.12 20.32
CA ILE A 176 -5.29 6.46 20.67
C ILE A 176 -3.83 6.41 21.14
N ASP A 177 -3.48 5.43 21.94
CA ASP A 177 -2.12 5.25 22.43
C ASP A 177 -1.19 4.78 21.31
N VAL A 178 -1.64 3.81 20.49
CA VAL A 178 -0.91 3.37 19.29
C VAL A 178 -0.73 4.53 18.31
N GLY A 179 -1.74 5.37 18.11
CA GLY A 179 -1.64 6.55 17.23
C GLY A 179 -0.61 7.58 17.71
N ARG A 180 -0.43 7.73 19.02
CA ARG A 180 0.65 8.56 19.59
C ARG A 180 2.03 7.97 19.33
N ASP A 181 2.18 6.65 19.50
CA ASP A 181 3.42 5.93 19.19
C ASP A 181 3.72 5.99 17.71
N TYR A 182 2.73 5.74 16.86
CA TYR A 182 2.84 5.82 15.40
C TYR A 182 3.34 7.20 14.95
N ARG A 183 2.72 8.25 15.46
CA ARG A 183 3.19 9.62 15.23
C ARG A 183 4.64 9.80 15.65
N LYS A 184 5.00 9.36 16.86
CA LYS A 184 6.32 9.58 17.45
C LYS A 184 7.44 8.79 16.76
N PHE A 185 7.18 7.52 16.43
CA PHE A 185 8.21 6.60 15.95
C PHE A 185 8.29 6.51 14.43
N ILE A 186 7.17 6.77 13.72
CA ILE A 186 7.07 6.63 12.27
C ILE A 186 7.00 8.01 11.58
N LEU A 187 6.05 8.87 11.97
CA LEU A 187 5.80 10.10 11.22
C LEU A 187 6.76 11.25 11.57
N GLU A 188 7.07 11.45 12.84
CA GLU A 188 7.93 12.56 13.31
C GLU A 188 9.38 12.46 12.82
N PRO A 189 10.03 11.28 12.78
CA PRO A 189 11.43 11.19 12.38
C PRO A 189 11.68 11.53 10.90
N GLY A 190 10.74 11.22 10.00
CA GLY A 190 11.00 11.28 8.56
C GLY A 190 12.25 10.49 8.21
N GLY A 191 13.04 10.93 7.25
CA GLY A 191 14.31 10.31 6.87
C GLY A 191 15.50 10.64 7.79
N SER A 192 15.28 11.24 8.96
CA SER A 192 16.36 11.51 9.92
C SER A 192 16.76 10.27 10.74
N LYS A 193 16.01 9.20 10.62
CA LYS A 193 16.23 7.91 11.26
C LYS A 193 16.00 6.81 10.23
N ASP A 194 16.77 5.75 10.30
CA ASP A 194 16.64 4.56 9.46
C ASP A 194 15.27 3.92 9.60
N ALA A 195 14.66 3.51 8.48
CA ALA A 195 13.29 3.01 8.44
C ALA A 195 13.09 1.73 9.25
N GLU A 196 14.03 0.77 9.14
CA GLU A 196 13.97 -0.48 9.90
C GLU A 196 13.97 -0.20 11.40
N THR A 197 14.83 0.74 11.84
CA THR A 197 14.88 1.17 13.25
C THR A 197 13.57 1.85 13.68
N GLN A 198 12.93 2.62 12.81
CA GLN A 198 11.63 3.24 13.11
C GLN A 198 10.55 2.18 13.33
N ILE A 199 10.52 1.15 12.45
CA ILE A 199 9.55 0.05 12.53
C ILE A 199 9.78 -0.77 13.80
N VAL A 200 11.01 -1.13 14.10
CA VAL A 200 11.36 -1.89 15.33
C VAL A 200 10.97 -1.12 16.59
N ASP A 201 11.25 0.18 16.65
CA ASP A 201 10.87 1.02 17.79
C ASP A 201 9.34 1.13 17.95
N PHE A 202 8.61 1.19 16.84
CA PHE A 202 7.15 1.23 16.86
C PHE A 202 6.56 -0.12 17.27
N LEU A 203 7.02 -1.22 16.67
CA LEU A 203 6.50 -2.57 16.95
C LEU A 203 6.96 -3.13 18.29
N GLY A 204 8.10 -2.67 18.83
CA GLY A 204 8.76 -3.28 19.98
C GLY A 204 9.37 -4.66 19.70
N ARG A 205 9.49 -5.03 18.42
CA ARG A 205 10.05 -6.28 17.90
C ARG A 205 10.51 -6.12 16.46
N GLU A 206 11.24 -7.09 15.95
CA GLU A 206 11.52 -7.19 14.52
C GLU A 206 10.22 -7.34 13.70
N PRO A 207 10.13 -6.68 12.53
CA PRO A 207 9.01 -6.84 11.61
C PRO A 207 8.97 -8.25 11.01
N ASN A 208 7.79 -8.69 10.60
CA ASN A 208 7.61 -9.95 9.88
C ASN A 208 6.47 -9.84 8.86
N ASN A 209 6.32 -10.85 8.01
CA ASN A 209 5.35 -10.86 6.93
C ASN A 209 4.04 -11.60 7.27
N GLN A 210 3.81 -11.99 8.51
CA GLN A 210 2.66 -12.79 8.89
C GLN A 210 1.34 -12.04 8.61
N ALA A 211 1.25 -10.79 9.03
CA ALA A 211 0.06 -9.96 8.81
C ALA A 211 -0.24 -9.78 7.31
N PHE A 212 0.78 -9.53 6.49
CA PHE A 212 0.64 -9.44 5.05
C PHE A 212 0.08 -10.74 4.43
N ILE A 213 0.59 -11.89 4.85
CA ILE A 213 0.14 -13.19 4.35
C ILE A 213 -1.33 -13.45 4.72
N GLU A 214 -1.72 -13.14 5.95
CA GLU A 214 -3.09 -13.22 6.42
C GLU A 214 -4.01 -12.25 5.65
N GLU A 215 -3.56 -11.02 5.43
CA GLU A 215 -4.29 -9.97 4.74
C GLU A 215 -4.60 -10.33 3.28
N ILE A 216 -3.67 -10.95 2.58
CA ILE A 216 -3.87 -11.40 1.19
C ILE A 216 -4.64 -12.71 1.08
N GLY A 217 -5.02 -13.32 2.22
CA GLY A 217 -5.83 -14.52 2.29
C GLY A 217 -5.06 -15.83 2.04
N LEU A 218 -3.74 -15.85 2.27
CA LEU A 218 -2.94 -17.06 2.21
C LEU A 218 -2.87 -17.74 3.57
N ASP A 219 -3.14 -19.04 3.61
CA ASP A 219 -2.96 -19.88 4.79
C ASP A 219 -1.68 -20.71 4.62
N ILE A 220 -0.63 -20.36 5.37
CA ILE A 220 0.65 -21.08 5.37
C ILE A 220 0.69 -22.17 6.46
N SER A 221 -0.38 -22.38 7.23
CA SER A 221 -0.41 -23.36 8.32
C SER A 221 -0.56 -24.84 7.86
N SER A 222 -0.54 -25.11 6.55
CA SER A 222 -0.87 -26.40 5.95
C SER A 222 0.29 -27.13 5.24
N ASP A 223 1.56 -26.74 5.51
CA ASP A 223 2.74 -27.49 5.03
C ASP A 223 3.56 -28.10 6.16
#